data_59582fa1218b4d87d6081ee305083eac
#
_entry.id   59582fa1218b4d87d6081ee305083eac
#
_cell.length_a   1.000
_cell.length_b   1.000
_cell.length_c   1.000
_cell.angle_alpha   90.00
_cell.angle_beta   90.00
_cell.angle_gamma   90.00
#
_symmetry.space_group_name_H-M   'P 1'
#
loop_
_entity.id
_entity.type
_entity.pdbx_description
1 polymer ?
#
loop_
_entity_poly.entity_id
_entity_poly.type
_entity_poly.pdbx_seq_one_letter_code
_entity_poly.pdbx_strand_id
1 'polypeptide(L)'
;MPYYSDELIEEVRSRNDIVDVIGSYVHLQKKGSTYFGLCPFHNEKTGSFSVSPNKQMYYCFGCGAGGNVFTFLMQYENFTFPEAMQELADRVGIELPKQEMTSAQRREADRRTQLLEINKEAAKYFYMLLRGPRGQRAHEYFKKRELSDETMQKFGLGYSDQYSDDLYKYLRSKGYDDEILKETGLVTIDEVRGGHDKFWNRAMFPIMDVHNRVIGFGGRVMGDGEPKYLNSPETKIFDKSRNLYGLNIARSTRKNQLLLCEGYMDVIALHQAGFDNAVASLGTALTSGHASLLKRYTNEVYLTYDSDGAGVKAALRAIPILKEVGITTKVINMRPYKDPDEFIKALGAQEYEERIKKAENSFMFQIRIMQAGYDMDDPESKTAFYNEIAKKLLGFTEELERTNYTQAVSREYSIPYDDLRKLVNSMAMKGGIVKPQTKLKSGINEKNKKEDGMKQSQKLLLTWLIEDNSLFDRIKGSISADDFTEELYHKVAKEVFSQYETTHTVNPARIVSMFTDEDEQREVAGLFNATIHQVEGKNDKATALRETIVRIKQNSIDYRSKHLAPTDTEGMMRIIEDKRALEELQKIPE
;
A
#
# COMPACT_ATOMS: atom_id res chain seq x y z
N MET A 1 -8.09 -18.25 1.61
CA MET A 1 -8.78 -17.12 2.27
C MET A 1 -10.10 -17.64 2.80
N PRO A 2 -10.58 -17.20 3.96
CA PRO A 2 -11.94 -17.57 4.38
C PRO A 2 -12.92 -17.05 3.32
N TYR A 3 -13.75 -17.95 2.81
CA TYR A 3 -14.80 -17.59 1.88
C TYR A 3 -16.05 -17.26 2.70
N TYR A 4 -16.46 -16.00 2.72
CA TYR A 4 -17.73 -15.56 3.29
C TYR A 4 -18.78 -15.57 2.19
N SER A 5 -20.01 -16.01 2.49
CA SER A 5 -21.08 -15.90 1.51
C SER A 5 -21.46 -14.45 1.26
N ASP A 6 -21.95 -14.15 0.06
CA ASP A 6 -22.38 -12.79 -0.31
C ASP A 6 -23.49 -12.26 0.62
N GLU A 7 -24.36 -13.16 1.10
CA GLU A 7 -25.42 -12.82 2.05
C GLU A 7 -24.85 -12.36 3.39
N LEU A 8 -23.81 -13.04 3.90
CA LEU A 8 -23.17 -12.69 5.16
C LEU A 8 -22.40 -11.37 5.04
N ILE A 9 -21.70 -11.17 3.94
CA ILE A 9 -20.99 -9.89 3.65
C ILE A 9 -22.01 -8.75 3.63
N GLU A 10 -23.15 -8.95 2.95
CA GLU A 10 -24.18 -7.94 2.87
C GLU A 10 -24.90 -7.72 4.22
N GLU A 11 -25.10 -8.77 5.02
CA GLU A 11 -25.66 -8.64 6.37
C GLU A 11 -24.75 -7.79 7.26
N VAL A 12 -23.45 -8.07 7.30
CA VAL A 12 -22.48 -7.29 8.08
C VAL A 12 -22.41 -5.85 7.55
N ARG A 13 -22.39 -5.68 6.23
CA ARG A 13 -22.36 -4.34 5.62
C ARG A 13 -23.60 -3.52 5.98
N SER A 14 -24.80 -4.08 5.83
CA SER A 14 -26.07 -3.37 6.00
C SER A 14 -26.35 -2.97 7.45
N ARG A 15 -25.82 -3.73 8.43
CA ARG A 15 -25.95 -3.39 9.85
C ARG A 15 -24.94 -2.32 10.32
N ASN A 16 -23.93 -2.00 9.50
CA ASN A 16 -22.96 -0.97 9.80
C ASN A 16 -23.23 0.28 8.97
N ASP A 17 -23.92 1.28 9.54
CA ASP A 17 -24.11 2.56 8.85
C ASP A 17 -22.77 3.24 8.60
N ILE A 18 -22.55 3.67 7.37
CA ILE A 18 -21.27 4.23 6.95
C ILE A 18 -20.93 5.54 7.65
N VAL A 19 -21.95 6.34 7.97
CA VAL A 19 -21.74 7.64 8.67
C VAL A 19 -21.29 7.38 10.11
N ASP A 20 -21.86 6.37 10.77
CA ASP A 20 -21.49 6.00 12.14
C ASP A 20 -20.09 5.36 12.19
N VAL A 21 -19.76 4.49 11.22
CA VAL A 21 -18.44 3.90 11.13
C VAL A 21 -17.38 4.96 10.87
N ILE A 22 -17.53 5.75 9.80
CA ILE A 22 -16.54 6.76 9.43
C ILE A 22 -16.50 7.89 10.46
N GLY A 23 -17.65 8.26 11.04
CA GLY A 23 -17.74 9.30 12.07
C GLY A 23 -16.94 9.00 13.34
N SER A 24 -16.61 7.72 13.61
CA SER A 24 -15.70 7.36 14.71
C SER A 24 -14.22 7.65 14.41
N TYR A 25 -13.86 7.91 13.15
CA TYR A 25 -12.49 8.19 12.69
C TYR A 25 -12.31 9.61 12.16
N VAL A 26 -13.35 10.18 11.53
CA VAL A 26 -13.31 11.46 10.81
C VAL A 26 -14.41 12.37 11.32
N HIS A 27 -14.07 13.62 11.64
CA HIS A 27 -15.08 14.61 12.00
C HIS A 27 -15.93 14.99 10.76
N LEU A 28 -17.19 14.54 10.75
CA LEU A 28 -18.12 14.73 9.65
C LEU A 28 -19.12 15.85 9.95
N GLN A 29 -19.37 16.72 8.98
CA GLN A 29 -20.37 17.78 9.02
C GLN A 29 -21.45 17.54 7.97
N LYS A 30 -22.71 17.56 8.36
CA LYS A 30 -23.83 17.37 7.44
C LYS A 30 -24.01 18.58 6.52
N LYS A 31 -24.08 18.34 5.21
CA LYS A 31 -24.39 19.34 4.19
C LYS A 31 -25.45 18.77 3.24
N GLY A 32 -26.71 19.18 3.43
CA GLY A 32 -27.84 18.58 2.69
C GLY A 32 -28.07 17.12 3.06
N SER A 33 -28.13 16.24 2.07
CA SER A 33 -28.30 14.78 2.24
C SER A 33 -26.99 14.03 2.46
N THR A 34 -25.84 14.70 2.44
CA THR A 34 -24.50 14.10 2.45
C THR A 34 -23.69 14.70 3.60
N TYR A 35 -22.70 13.94 4.08
CA TYR A 35 -21.75 14.42 5.09
C TYR A 35 -20.40 14.71 4.44
N PHE A 36 -19.69 15.73 4.95
CA PHE A 36 -18.38 16.14 4.47
C PHE A 36 -17.39 16.27 5.62
N GLY A 37 -16.14 15.94 5.37
CA GLY A 37 -15.02 16.07 6.31
C GLY A 37 -13.70 16.31 5.59
N LEU A 38 -12.62 16.46 6.37
CA LEU A 38 -11.27 16.41 5.83
C LEU A 38 -10.92 14.98 5.50
N CYS A 39 -10.33 14.75 4.34
CA CYS A 39 -9.97 13.41 3.91
C CYS A 39 -8.90 12.79 4.83
N PRO A 40 -9.10 11.56 5.32
CA PRO A 40 -8.09 10.89 6.12
C PRO A 40 -6.95 10.30 5.28
N PHE A 41 -7.10 10.23 3.94
CA PHE A 41 -6.18 9.57 3.02
C PHE A 41 -5.21 10.53 2.31
N HIS A 42 -5.44 11.86 2.37
CA HIS A 42 -4.51 12.87 1.87
C HIS A 42 -4.62 14.18 2.66
N ASN A 43 -3.59 15.00 2.59
CA ASN A 43 -3.56 16.30 3.27
C ASN A 43 -4.36 17.35 2.50
N GLU A 44 -5.39 17.92 3.14
CA GLU A 44 -6.19 19.03 2.59
C GLU A 44 -6.60 20.03 3.68
N LYS A 45 -6.89 21.25 3.27
CA LYS A 45 -7.39 22.31 4.17
C LYS A 45 -8.91 22.51 4.09
N THR A 46 -9.51 22.08 3.00
CA THR A 46 -10.96 22.18 2.72
C THR A 46 -11.51 20.76 2.53
N GLY A 47 -12.62 20.45 3.20
CA GLY A 47 -13.18 19.10 3.18
C GLY A 47 -13.69 18.69 1.80
N SER A 48 -12.98 17.78 1.14
CA SER A 48 -13.38 17.14 -0.11
C SER A 48 -13.84 15.69 0.07
N PHE A 49 -13.82 15.19 1.30
CA PHE A 49 -14.24 13.83 1.66
C PHE A 49 -15.74 13.79 1.91
N SER A 50 -16.48 13.13 1.05
CA SER A 50 -17.94 13.02 1.04
C SER A 50 -18.38 11.64 1.52
N VAL A 51 -19.38 11.56 2.39
CA VAL A 51 -20.00 10.32 2.88
C VAL A 51 -21.50 10.39 2.64
N SER A 52 -22.01 9.50 1.80
CA SER A 52 -23.43 9.44 1.42
C SER A 52 -24.14 8.34 2.21
N PRO A 53 -25.05 8.69 3.15
CA PRO A 53 -25.84 7.70 3.87
C PRO A 53 -26.80 6.93 2.94
N ASN A 54 -27.35 7.57 1.91
CA ASN A 54 -28.29 6.92 0.99
C ASN A 54 -27.63 5.87 0.11
N LYS A 55 -26.36 6.14 -0.32
CA LYS A 55 -25.59 5.19 -1.14
C LYS A 55 -24.77 4.23 -0.30
N GLN A 56 -24.64 4.45 1.01
CA GLN A 56 -23.76 3.75 1.95
C GLN A 56 -22.31 3.69 1.43
N MET A 57 -21.82 4.84 0.93
CA MET A 57 -20.51 4.99 0.30
C MET A 57 -19.84 6.30 0.70
N TYR A 58 -18.52 6.31 0.66
CA TYR A 58 -17.72 7.53 0.73
C TYR A 58 -16.97 7.75 -0.60
N TYR A 59 -16.63 9.00 -0.86
CA TYR A 59 -15.77 9.38 -1.99
C TYR A 59 -15.05 10.69 -1.68
N CYS A 60 -13.76 10.74 -1.98
CA CYS A 60 -12.95 11.94 -1.87
C CYS A 60 -12.72 12.58 -3.24
N PHE A 61 -13.23 13.80 -3.43
CA PHE A 61 -13.05 14.54 -4.69
C PHE A 61 -11.62 15.06 -4.90
N GLY A 62 -10.76 15.04 -3.85
CA GLY A 62 -9.37 15.46 -3.92
C GLY A 62 -8.43 14.37 -4.41
N CYS A 63 -8.49 13.17 -3.81
CA CYS A 63 -7.57 12.07 -4.13
C CYS A 63 -8.22 10.86 -4.82
N GLY A 64 -9.55 10.87 -5.02
CA GLY A 64 -10.28 9.78 -5.66
C GLY A 64 -10.50 8.54 -4.77
N ALA A 65 -10.07 8.55 -3.50
CA ALA A 65 -10.36 7.44 -2.58
C ALA A 65 -11.87 7.29 -2.39
N GLY A 66 -12.40 6.07 -2.52
CA GLY A 66 -13.84 5.83 -2.45
C GLY A 66 -14.17 4.37 -2.24
N GLY A 67 -15.36 4.10 -1.71
CA GLY A 67 -15.85 2.74 -1.45
C GLY A 67 -16.93 2.69 -0.37
N ASN A 68 -17.10 1.52 0.23
CA ASN A 68 -18.05 1.26 1.32
C ASN A 68 -17.33 1.13 2.68
N VAL A 69 -18.01 0.64 3.72
CA VAL A 69 -17.45 0.49 5.08
C VAL A 69 -16.24 -0.46 5.13
N PHE A 70 -16.24 -1.54 4.35
CA PHE A 70 -15.11 -2.46 4.28
C PHE A 70 -13.90 -1.77 3.65
N THR A 71 -14.09 -1.14 2.49
CA THR A 71 -13.03 -0.41 1.78
C THR A 71 -12.45 0.68 2.66
N PHE A 72 -13.29 1.39 3.43
CA PHE A 72 -12.83 2.41 4.37
C PHE A 72 -11.88 1.84 5.43
N LEU A 73 -12.28 0.76 6.12
CA LEU A 73 -11.44 0.14 7.14
C LEU A 73 -10.17 -0.49 6.55
N MET A 74 -10.28 -1.10 5.37
CA MET A 74 -9.12 -1.64 4.66
C MET A 74 -8.10 -0.55 4.34
N GLN A 75 -8.55 0.63 3.92
CA GLN A 75 -7.67 1.76 3.59
C GLN A 75 -7.20 2.54 4.83
N TYR A 76 -8.07 2.75 5.81
CA TYR A 76 -7.76 3.57 6.99
C TYR A 76 -6.92 2.82 8.01
N GLU A 77 -7.35 1.62 8.40
CA GLU A 77 -6.66 0.75 9.36
C GLU A 77 -5.66 -0.19 8.69
N ASN A 78 -5.65 -0.20 7.36
CA ASN A 78 -4.85 -1.11 6.54
C ASN A 78 -5.16 -2.59 6.82
N PHE A 79 -6.44 -2.88 7.01
CA PHE A 79 -6.93 -4.24 7.20
C PHE A 79 -6.99 -5.00 5.89
N THR A 80 -6.79 -6.31 5.97
CA THR A 80 -7.25 -7.22 4.91
C THR A 80 -8.78 -7.32 4.97
N PHE A 81 -9.42 -7.75 3.88
CA PHE A 81 -10.88 -7.93 3.87
C PHE A 81 -11.39 -8.83 5.02
N PRO A 82 -10.76 -9.98 5.35
CA PRO A 82 -11.18 -10.78 6.52
C PRO A 82 -11.07 -10.03 7.86
N GLU A 83 -10.08 -9.17 8.02
CA GLU A 83 -9.91 -8.36 9.24
C GLU A 83 -10.97 -7.26 9.32
N ALA A 84 -11.26 -6.58 8.21
CA ALA A 84 -12.35 -5.61 8.15
C ALA A 84 -13.72 -6.27 8.37
N MET A 85 -13.92 -7.49 7.85
CA MET A 85 -15.12 -8.29 8.05
C MET A 85 -15.29 -8.66 9.53
N GLN A 86 -14.23 -9.09 10.21
CA GLN A 86 -14.26 -9.42 11.65
C GLN A 86 -14.58 -8.18 12.48
N GLU A 87 -13.90 -7.06 12.24
CA GLU A 87 -14.11 -5.81 13.00
C GLU A 87 -15.56 -5.31 12.89
N LEU A 88 -16.11 -5.31 11.66
CA LEU A 88 -17.49 -4.88 11.44
C LEU A 88 -18.52 -5.87 11.98
N ALA A 89 -18.25 -7.17 11.92
CA ALA A 89 -19.11 -8.20 12.51
C ALA A 89 -19.16 -8.09 14.03
N ASP A 90 -17.99 -7.91 14.68
CA ASP A 90 -17.89 -7.73 16.14
C ASP A 90 -18.63 -6.46 16.60
N ARG A 91 -18.53 -5.38 15.82
CA ARG A 91 -19.24 -4.11 16.11
C ARG A 91 -20.75 -4.27 16.20
N VAL A 92 -21.35 -5.15 15.40
CA VAL A 92 -22.80 -5.36 15.34
C VAL A 92 -23.25 -6.69 15.95
N GLY A 93 -22.34 -7.44 16.59
CA GLY A 93 -22.64 -8.69 17.29
C GLY A 93 -23.00 -9.84 16.36
N ILE A 94 -22.48 -9.86 15.12
CA ILE A 94 -22.62 -10.98 14.19
C ILE A 94 -21.49 -11.96 14.42
N GLU A 95 -21.81 -13.21 14.77
CA GLU A 95 -20.81 -14.27 14.81
C GLU A 95 -20.49 -14.75 13.40
N LEU A 96 -19.23 -14.56 12.97
CA LEU A 96 -18.76 -15.08 11.69
C LEU A 96 -18.65 -16.62 11.76
N PRO A 97 -18.97 -17.33 10.66
CA PRO A 97 -18.80 -18.77 10.59
C PRO A 97 -17.37 -19.14 10.94
N LYS A 98 -17.21 -19.90 12.00
CA LYS A 98 -15.91 -20.52 12.32
C LYS A 98 -15.63 -21.52 11.20
N GLN A 99 -14.56 -21.30 10.45
CA GLN A 99 -14.09 -22.29 9.48
C GLN A 99 -14.05 -23.65 10.19
N GLU A 100 -14.54 -24.68 9.54
CA GLU A 100 -14.28 -26.05 9.98
C GLU A 100 -12.77 -26.33 9.81
N MET A 101 -12.02 -25.89 10.82
CA MET A 101 -10.60 -26.19 10.91
C MET A 101 -10.44 -27.67 11.22
N THR A 102 -9.55 -28.33 10.50
CA THR A 102 -9.11 -29.67 10.88
C THR A 102 -8.53 -29.62 12.29
N SER A 103 -8.51 -30.76 12.99
CA SER A 103 -7.92 -30.85 14.34
C SER A 103 -6.46 -30.38 14.37
N ALA A 104 -5.72 -30.59 13.29
CA ALA A 104 -4.34 -30.11 13.14
C ALA A 104 -4.29 -28.56 13.02
N GLN A 105 -5.15 -27.95 12.21
CA GLN A 105 -5.24 -26.50 12.06
C GLN A 105 -5.67 -25.79 13.35
N ARG A 106 -6.59 -26.39 14.12
CA ARG A 106 -6.98 -25.88 15.44
C ARG A 106 -5.79 -25.89 16.40
N ARG A 107 -5.07 -27.01 16.48
CA ARG A 107 -3.86 -27.12 17.34
C ARG A 107 -2.80 -26.08 16.96
N GLU A 108 -2.60 -25.85 15.67
CA GLU A 108 -1.65 -24.83 15.20
C GLU A 108 -2.09 -23.40 15.54
N ALA A 109 -3.37 -23.07 15.39
CA ALA A 109 -3.94 -21.78 15.77
C ALA A 109 -3.85 -21.57 17.29
N ASP A 110 -4.19 -22.58 18.11
CA ASP A 110 -4.07 -22.54 19.56
C ASP A 110 -2.61 -22.34 19.99
N ARG A 111 -1.67 -23.05 19.32
CA ARG A 111 -0.22 -22.93 19.59
C ARG A 111 0.28 -21.52 19.25
N ARG A 112 -0.17 -20.94 18.11
CA ARG A 112 0.15 -19.56 17.74
C ARG A 112 -0.36 -18.56 18.77
N THR A 113 -1.59 -18.73 19.24
CA THR A 113 -2.20 -17.89 20.28
C THR A 113 -1.39 -17.95 21.58
N GLN A 114 -1.00 -19.15 22.02
CA GLN A 114 -0.16 -19.32 23.20
C GLN A 114 1.20 -18.62 23.07
N LEU A 115 1.86 -18.73 21.91
CA LEU A 115 3.13 -18.04 21.66
C LEU A 115 3.00 -16.51 21.75
N LEU A 116 1.91 -15.94 21.23
CA LEU A 116 1.63 -14.50 21.33
C LEU A 116 1.37 -14.07 22.79
N GLU A 117 0.66 -14.90 23.57
CA GLU A 117 0.44 -14.64 25.00
C GLU A 117 1.73 -14.67 25.80
N ILE A 118 2.60 -15.66 25.55
CA ILE A 118 3.91 -15.76 26.20
C ILE A 118 4.77 -14.54 25.87
N ASN A 119 4.84 -14.13 24.61
CA ASN A 119 5.58 -12.94 24.19
C ASN A 119 5.03 -11.66 24.85
N LYS A 120 3.70 -11.55 24.99
CA LYS A 120 3.06 -10.44 25.69
C LYS A 120 3.43 -10.43 27.19
N GLU A 121 3.43 -11.59 27.83
CA GLU A 121 3.85 -11.70 29.25
C GLU A 121 5.35 -11.39 29.42
N ALA A 122 6.21 -11.87 28.52
CA ALA A 122 7.64 -11.54 28.53
C ALA A 122 7.87 -10.02 28.33
N ALA A 123 7.14 -9.38 27.40
CA ALA A 123 7.23 -7.94 27.19
C ALA A 123 6.82 -7.15 28.44
N LYS A 124 5.72 -7.54 29.10
CA LYS A 124 5.31 -6.94 30.38
C LYS A 124 6.38 -7.10 31.46
N TYR A 125 6.97 -8.29 31.53
CA TYR A 125 8.02 -8.58 32.52
C TYR A 125 9.25 -7.69 32.28
N PHE A 126 9.77 -7.61 31.05
CA PHE A 126 10.88 -6.73 30.70
C PHE A 126 10.55 -5.24 30.92
N TYR A 127 9.32 -4.84 30.61
CA TYR A 127 8.84 -3.48 30.84
C TYR A 127 8.85 -3.10 32.31
N MET A 128 8.37 -3.99 33.18
CA MET A 128 8.37 -3.78 34.65
C MET A 128 9.79 -3.79 35.23
N LEU A 129 10.66 -4.69 34.76
CA LEU A 129 12.06 -4.73 35.18
C LEU A 129 12.78 -3.42 34.90
N LEU A 130 12.60 -2.84 33.71
CA LEU A 130 13.22 -1.55 33.34
C LEU A 130 12.84 -0.42 34.31
N ARG A 131 11.61 -0.44 34.83
CA ARG A 131 11.05 0.59 35.70
C ARG A 131 11.23 0.29 37.18
N GLY A 132 11.71 -0.89 37.50
CA GLY A 132 12.03 -1.31 38.85
C GLY A 132 13.49 -1.04 39.25
N PRO A 133 13.86 -1.27 40.54
CA PRO A 133 15.22 -1.04 41.01
C PRO A 133 16.30 -1.82 40.26
N ARG A 134 15.97 -3.03 39.76
CA ARG A 134 16.88 -3.90 39.00
C ARG A 134 17.20 -3.34 37.60
N GLY A 135 16.33 -2.47 37.05
CA GLY A 135 16.47 -1.90 35.72
C GLY A 135 17.18 -0.56 35.62
N GLN A 136 17.64 0.02 36.77
CA GLN A 136 18.20 1.36 36.82
C GLN A 136 19.31 1.58 35.79
N ARG A 137 20.25 0.65 35.65
CA ARG A 137 21.34 0.71 34.67
C ARG A 137 20.83 0.79 33.21
N ALA A 138 19.81 0.03 32.88
CA ALA A 138 19.22 0.05 31.55
C ALA A 138 18.39 1.33 31.29
N HIS A 139 17.71 1.81 32.35
CA HIS A 139 17.00 3.09 32.27
C HIS A 139 17.98 4.27 32.06
N GLU A 140 19.10 4.30 32.79
CA GLU A 140 20.17 5.28 32.58
C GLU A 140 20.77 5.21 31.17
N TYR A 141 20.92 4.00 30.62
CA TYR A 141 21.35 3.82 29.24
C TYR A 141 20.40 4.50 28.24
N PHE A 142 19.09 4.30 28.38
CA PHE A 142 18.12 4.96 27.51
C PHE A 142 18.08 6.47 27.72
N LYS A 143 18.21 6.95 28.97
CA LYS A 143 18.34 8.39 29.27
C LYS A 143 19.59 9.00 28.68
N LYS A 144 20.73 8.31 28.74
CA LYS A 144 21.98 8.73 28.08
C LYS A 144 21.85 8.78 26.54
N ARG A 145 20.92 7.99 25.99
CA ARG A 145 20.51 8.05 24.59
C ARG A 145 19.46 9.13 24.32
N GLU A 146 19.16 9.98 25.32
CA GLU A 146 18.22 11.10 25.23
C GLU A 146 16.76 10.69 24.95
N LEU A 147 16.37 9.44 25.30
CA LEU A 147 14.99 9.01 25.16
C LEU A 147 14.14 9.53 26.33
N SER A 148 12.97 10.08 25.98
CA SER A 148 11.95 10.49 26.95
C SER A 148 11.24 9.25 27.55
N ASP A 149 10.66 9.40 28.74
CA ASP A 149 9.86 8.33 29.36
C ASP A 149 8.64 7.99 28.51
N GLU A 150 8.04 8.99 27.86
CA GLU A 150 6.93 8.81 26.93
C GLU A 150 7.33 7.96 25.72
N THR A 151 8.49 8.22 25.13
CA THR A 151 9.02 7.44 24.01
C THR A 151 9.33 6.00 24.44
N MET A 152 9.98 5.82 25.61
CA MET A 152 10.23 4.49 26.16
C MET A 152 8.94 3.71 26.41
N GLN A 153 7.88 4.39 26.84
CA GLN A 153 6.56 3.80 27.04
C GLN A 153 5.90 3.45 25.72
N LYS A 154 5.89 4.38 24.75
CA LYS A 154 5.30 4.21 23.43
C LYS A 154 5.85 2.98 22.70
N PHE A 155 7.16 2.74 22.81
CA PHE A 155 7.82 1.58 22.19
C PHE A 155 7.86 0.35 23.09
N GLY A 156 7.34 0.41 24.32
CA GLY A 156 7.31 -0.70 25.26
C GLY A 156 8.71 -1.17 25.67
N LEU A 157 9.70 -0.26 25.71
CA LEU A 157 11.08 -0.61 26.00
C LEU A 157 11.22 -1.26 27.38
N GLY A 158 12.07 -2.28 27.46
CA GLY A 158 12.26 -3.11 28.63
C GLY A 158 13.72 -3.40 28.96
N TYR A 159 13.91 -4.24 29.96
CA TYR A 159 15.21 -4.74 30.37
C TYR A 159 15.12 -6.22 30.70
N SER A 160 16.05 -7.01 30.22
CA SER A 160 16.29 -8.39 30.66
C SER A 160 17.50 -8.41 31.56
N ASP A 161 17.30 -8.94 32.78
CA ASP A 161 18.28 -8.88 33.86
C ASP A 161 19.58 -9.64 33.54
N GLN A 162 20.58 -9.42 34.40
CA GLN A 162 21.89 -10.07 34.30
C GLN A 162 21.86 -11.58 34.63
N TYR A 163 20.79 -12.09 35.21
CA TYR A 163 20.61 -13.50 35.49
C TYR A 163 20.12 -14.26 34.28
N SER A 164 20.78 -15.35 33.96
CA SER A 164 20.55 -16.10 32.70
C SER A 164 19.32 -17.02 32.72
N ASP A 165 18.52 -17.02 33.77
CA ASP A 165 17.34 -17.87 33.94
C ASP A 165 16.14 -17.13 34.56
N ASP A 166 16.21 -15.82 34.63
CA ASP A 166 15.23 -14.97 35.31
C ASP A 166 13.86 -14.98 34.62
N LEU A 167 13.83 -14.74 33.31
CA LEU A 167 12.62 -14.83 32.50
C LEU A 167 12.07 -16.26 32.44
N TYR A 168 12.95 -17.26 32.28
CA TYR A 168 12.55 -18.67 32.29
C TYR A 168 11.78 -19.03 33.55
N LYS A 169 12.35 -18.73 34.73
CA LYS A 169 11.70 -18.96 36.04
C LYS A 169 10.37 -18.23 36.14
N TYR A 170 10.30 -16.98 35.66
CA TYR A 170 9.07 -16.21 35.65
C TYR A 170 8.00 -16.89 34.79
N LEU A 171 8.31 -17.28 33.55
CA LEU A 171 7.34 -17.93 32.67
C LEU A 171 6.92 -19.32 33.20
N ARG A 172 7.84 -20.08 33.76
CA ARG A 172 7.51 -21.35 34.47
C ARG A 172 6.53 -21.13 35.63
N SER A 173 6.71 -20.06 36.40
CA SER A 173 5.78 -19.71 37.50
C SER A 173 4.38 -19.33 37.02
N LYS A 174 4.24 -18.94 35.74
CA LYS A 174 2.96 -18.68 35.07
C LYS A 174 2.30 -19.95 34.53
N GLY A 175 2.94 -21.11 34.66
CA GLY A 175 2.38 -22.40 34.23
C GLY A 175 2.74 -22.83 32.82
N TYR A 176 3.60 -22.10 32.09
CA TYR A 176 4.06 -22.53 30.78
C TYR A 176 5.10 -23.65 30.90
N ASP A 177 4.94 -24.70 30.12
CA ASP A 177 5.86 -25.83 30.10
C ASP A 177 7.06 -25.59 29.16
N ASP A 178 8.07 -26.47 29.28
CA ASP A 178 9.29 -26.34 28.51
C ASP A 178 9.09 -26.56 27.01
N GLU A 179 8.07 -27.32 26.63
CA GLU A 179 7.79 -27.62 25.22
C GLU A 179 7.36 -26.35 24.47
N ILE A 180 6.43 -25.58 25.05
CA ILE A 180 6.00 -24.32 24.42
C ILE A 180 7.08 -23.25 24.53
N LEU A 181 7.82 -23.18 25.65
CA LEU A 181 8.86 -22.17 25.85
C LEU A 181 10.00 -22.31 24.83
N LYS A 182 10.38 -23.51 24.41
CA LYS A 182 11.36 -23.75 23.33
C LYS A 182 10.95 -23.07 22.01
N GLU A 183 9.64 -23.05 21.70
CA GLU A 183 9.13 -22.49 20.44
C GLU A 183 9.09 -20.96 20.43
N THR A 184 9.18 -20.29 21.60
CA THR A 184 9.11 -18.82 21.68
C THR A 184 10.37 -18.13 21.15
N GLY A 185 11.51 -18.83 21.13
CA GLY A 185 12.81 -18.20 20.87
C GLY A 185 13.30 -17.26 21.98
N LEU A 186 12.63 -17.22 23.15
CA LEU A 186 13.03 -16.44 24.33
C LEU A 186 14.01 -17.19 25.21
N VAL A 187 13.88 -18.50 25.28
CA VAL A 187 14.69 -19.38 26.13
C VAL A 187 15.32 -20.51 25.32
N THR A 188 16.42 -21.01 25.81
CA THR A 188 17.04 -22.26 25.36
C THR A 188 16.95 -23.26 26.51
N ILE A 189 16.55 -24.48 26.23
CA ILE A 189 16.41 -25.52 27.26
C ILE A 189 17.40 -26.64 26.95
N ASP A 190 18.33 -26.82 27.86
CA ASP A 190 19.35 -27.85 27.83
C ASP A 190 18.95 -28.98 28.81
N GLU A 191 19.16 -30.24 28.44
CA GLU A 191 18.77 -31.41 29.25
C GLU A 191 19.54 -31.50 30.58
N VAL A 192 20.74 -30.93 30.65
CA VAL A 192 21.61 -30.98 31.83
C VAL A 192 21.52 -29.71 32.66
N ARG A 193 21.48 -28.53 32.01
CA ARG A 193 21.54 -27.21 32.65
C ARG A 193 20.18 -26.57 32.88
N GLY A 194 19.12 -27.13 32.32
CA GLY A 194 17.77 -26.56 32.38
C GLY A 194 17.55 -25.38 31.45
N GLY A 195 16.57 -24.53 31.74
CA GLY A 195 16.22 -23.39 30.89
C GLY A 195 17.10 -22.17 31.12
N HIS A 196 17.52 -21.55 30.01
CA HIS A 196 18.32 -20.33 30.00
C HIS A 196 17.69 -19.28 29.10
N ASP A 197 17.72 -18.03 29.58
CA ASP A 197 17.24 -16.87 28.84
C ASP A 197 18.17 -16.55 27.67
N LYS A 198 17.60 -16.35 26.48
CA LYS A 198 18.36 -15.95 25.31
C LYS A 198 18.82 -14.50 25.38
N PHE A 199 18.03 -13.64 26.03
CA PHE A 199 18.23 -12.19 26.11
C PHE A 199 18.69 -11.71 27.49
N TRP A 200 19.55 -12.41 28.17
CA TRP A 200 20.04 -11.95 29.46
C TRP A 200 20.95 -10.73 29.35
N ASN A 201 20.89 -9.82 30.36
CA ASN A 201 21.65 -8.57 30.47
C ASN A 201 21.53 -7.66 29.23
N ARG A 202 20.28 -7.41 28.75
CA ARG A 202 20.03 -6.61 27.56
C ARG A 202 18.93 -5.58 27.76
N ALA A 203 19.14 -4.39 27.15
CA ALA A 203 18.05 -3.44 26.86
C ALA A 203 17.16 -4.05 25.78
N MET A 204 15.85 -4.12 26.04
CA MET A 204 14.91 -4.88 25.23
C MET A 204 14.01 -3.98 24.38
N PHE A 205 13.83 -4.38 23.12
CA PHE A 205 13.02 -3.73 22.12
C PHE A 205 11.95 -4.73 21.64
N PRO A 206 10.70 -4.63 22.12
CA PRO A 206 9.64 -5.50 21.59
C PRO A 206 9.42 -5.25 20.10
N ILE A 207 9.34 -6.33 19.33
CA ILE A 207 8.99 -6.29 17.92
C ILE A 207 7.50 -6.60 17.82
N MET A 208 6.74 -5.68 17.26
CA MET A 208 5.29 -5.80 17.12
C MET A 208 4.91 -6.02 15.65
N ASP A 209 3.88 -6.83 15.45
CA ASP A 209 3.21 -6.90 14.15
C ASP A 209 2.29 -5.67 13.94
N VAL A 210 1.68 -5.56 12.78
CA VAL A 210 0.79 -4.45 12.43
C VAL A 210 -0.44 -4.31 13.34
N HIS A 211 -0.78 -5.33 14.12
CA HIS A 211 -1.87 -5.33 15.10
C HIS A 211 -1.40 -5.06 16.56
N ASN A 212 -0.18 -4.54 16.73
CA ASN A 212 0.43 -4.29 18.05
C ASN A 212 0.61 -5.56 18.91
N ARG A 213 0.65 -6.76 18.34
CA ARG A 213 0.96 -8.00 19.04
C ARG A 213 2.47 -8.20 19.08
N VAL A 214 3.02 -8.55 20.23
CA VAL A 214 4.47 -8.80 20.37
C VAL A 214 4.81 -10.15 19.72
N ILE A 215 5.55 -10.12 18.64
CA ILE A 215 5.92 -11.31 17.84
C ILE A 215 7.37 -11.74 18.09
N GLY A 216 8.20 -10.87 18.66
CA GLY A 216 9.60 -11.13 18.93
C GLY A 216 10.26 -9.97 19.67
N PHE A 217 11.58 -10.05 19.81
CA PHE A 217 12.36 -9.04 20.53
C PHE A 217 13.70 -8.80 19.84
N GLY A 218 14.16 -7.55 19.92
CA GLY A 218 15.55 -7.17 19.81
C GLY A 218 16.14 -6.94 21.21
N GLY A 219 17.41 -7.24 21.41
CA GLY A 219 18.08 -7.01 22.68
C GLY A 219 19.49 -6.45 22.47
N ARG A 220 19.79 -5.26 23.00
CA ARG A 220 21.13 -4.68 23.01
C ARG A 220 21.84 -5.02 24.32
N VAL A 221 23.03 -5.60 24.23
CA VAL A 221 23.81 -5.99 25.41
C VAL A 221 24.17 -4.76 26.27
N MET A 222 24.08 -4.95 27.60
CA MET A 222 24.46 -3.94 28.59
C MET A 222 25.90 -4.18 29.03
N GLY A 223 26.86 -3.57 28.32
CA GLY A 223 28.31 -3.74 28.51
C GLY A 223 29.01 -4.26 27.26
N ASP A 224 30.14 -4.95 27.45
CA ASP A 224 31.06 -5.37 26.37
C ASP A 224 30.77 -6.76 25.79
N GLY A 225 29.56 -7.28 26.01
CA GLY A 225 29.17 -8.61 25.51
C GLY A 225 28.87 -8.62 24.01
N GLU A 226 29.03 -9.79 23.38
CA GLU A 226 28.70 -10.03 21.96
C GLU A 226 27.50 -11.02 21.85
N PRO A 227 26.69 -10.89 20.80
CA PRO A 227 26.64 -9.80 19.83
C PRO A 227 26.05 -8.52 20.42
N LYS A 228 26.47 -7.35 19.94
CA LYS A 228 25.98 -6.04 20.38
C LYS A 228 24.45 -5.95 20.31
N TYR A 229 23.85 -6.40 19.20
CA TYR A 229 22.42 -6.58 19.05
C TYR A 229 22.11 -8.04 18.76
N LEU A 230 21.09 -8.56 19.42
CA LEU A 230 20.55 -9.90 19.23
C LEU A 230 19.06 -9.79 18.91
N ASN A 231 18.59 -10.48 17.91
CA ASN A 231 17.18 -10.58 17.56
C ASN A 231 16.63 -11.98 17.85
N SER A 232 15.32 -12.07 18.12
CA SER A 232 14.61 -13.35 18.17
C SER A 232 14.92 -14.18 16.93
N PRO A 233 15.04 -15.52 17.06
CA PRO A 233 15.09 -16.38 15.89
C PRO A 233 13.75 -16.36 15.13
N GLU A 234 13.71 -16.96 13.95
CA GLU A 234 12.46 -17.27 13.26
C GLU A 234 11.60 -18.20 14.15
N THR A 235 10.29 -17.89 14.22
CA THR A 235 9.32 -18.70 14.96
C THR A 235 8.02 -18.79 14.16
N LYS A 236 7.05 -19.57 14.65
CA LYS A 236 5.71 -19.65 14.02
C LYS A 236 4.96 -18.30 13.95
N ILE A 237 5.36 -17.32 14.77
CA ILE A 237 4.75 -15.99 14.84
C ILE A 237 5.66 -14.87 14.37
N PHE A 238 6.93 -15.13 14.09
CA PHE A 238 7.92 -14.14 13.72
C PHE A 238 8.75 -14.55 12.51
N ASP A 239 8.65 -13.79 11.44
CA ASP A 239 9.44 -13.89 10.21
C ASP A 239 10.14 -12.55 9.96
N LYS A 240 11.45 -12.50 10.12
CA LYS A 240 12.26 -11.27 9.93
C LYS A 240 12.17 -10.71 8.53
N SER A 241 11.97 -11.56 7.54
CA SER A 241 11.93 -11.16 6.13
C SER A 241 10.63 -10.45 5.73
N ARG A 242 9.62 -10.47 6.61
CA ARG A 242 8.26 -9.95 6.37
C ARG A 242 7.77 -9.00 7.47
N ASN A 243 8.63 -8.60 8.39
CA ASN A 243 8.28 -7.69 9.47
C ASN A 243 9.27 -6.53 9.54
N LEU A 244 8.77 -5.34 9.83
CA LEU A 244 9.56 -4.11 9.98
C LEU A 244 9.30 -3.52 11.36
N TYR A 245 10.37 -3.11 12.04
CA TYR A 245 10.26 -2.42 13.33
C TYR A 245 9.63 -1.04 13.16
N GLY A 246 8.71 -0.69 14.04
CA GLY A 246 8.01 0.59 14.01
C GLY A 246 6.82 0.65 13.02
N LEU A 247 6.61 -0.38 12.18
CA LEU A 247 5.53 -0.38 11.19
C LEU A 247 4.14 -0.38 11.84
N ASN A 248 3.98 -0.99 13.01
CA ASN A 248 2.74 -0.93 13.78
C ASN A 248 2.27 0.50 14.11
N ILE A 249 3.21 1.44 14.21
CA ILE A 249 2.93 2.87 14.43
C ILE A 249 2.87 3.59 13.08
N ALA A 250 3.87 3.34 12.22
CA ALA A 250 4.01 4.03 10.95
C ALA A 250 2.88 3.76 9.94
N ARG A 251 2.17 2.63 10.07
CA ARG A 251 1.02 2.28 9.20
C ARG A 251 -0.12 3.30 9.24
N SER A 252 -0.27 4.03 10.33
CA SER A 252 -1.30 5.06 10.51
C SER A 252 -0.80 6.49 10.27
N THR A 253 0.42 6.65 9.77
CA THR A 253 0.96 7.97 9.43
C THR A 253 0.15 8.62 8.30
N ARG A 254 0.03 9.94 8.37
CA ARG A 254 -0.58 10.74 7.28
C ARG A 254 0.45 11.24 6.25
N LYS A 255 1.70 10.82 6.38
CA LYS A 255 2.75 11.17 5.43
C LYS A 255 2.72 10.22 4.23
N ASN A 256 2.96 10.75 3.04
CA ASN A 256 2.90 9.96 1.80
C ASN A 256 4.07 8.99 1.63
N GLN A 257 5.17 9.20 2.39
CA GLN A 257 6.38 8.39 2.30
C GLN A 257 6.69 7.69 3.63
N LEU A 258 7.35 6.55 3.57
CA LEU A 258 7.99 5.92 4.73
C LEU A 258 9.51 6.18 4.73
N LEU A 259 10.06 6.36 5.94
CA LEU A 259 11.50 6.49 6.16
C LEU A 259 12.06 5.11 6.55
N LEU A 260 12.94 4.55 5.75
CA LEU A 260 13.52 3.23 6.01
C LEU A 260 14.92 3.38 6.59
N CYS A 261 15.07 3.00 7.86
CA CYS A 261 16.30 3.04 8.66
C CYS A 261 16.96 1.66 8.75
N GLU A 262 18.17 1.60 9.33
CA GLU A 262 18.87 0.36 9.61
C GLU A 262 18.51 -0.26 10.96
N GLY A 263 18.32 0.56 12.00
CA GLY A 263 18.26 0.11 13.38
C GLY A 263 17.08 0.59 14.22
N TYR A 264 16.91 -0.06 15.36
CA TYR A 264 15.87 0.27 16.35
C TYR A 264 15.99 1.70 16.86
N MET A 265 17.21 2.15 17.16
CA MET A 265 17.45 3.46 17.76
C MET A 265 17.13 4.59 16.78
N ASP A 266 17.42 4.40 15.49
CA ASP A 266 17.10 5.38 14.46
C ASP A 266 15.60 5.60 14.34
N VAL A 267 14.83 4.50 14.31
CA VAL A 267 13.36 4.57 14.29
C VAL A 267 12.85 5.30 15.53
N ILE A 268 13.32 4.91 16.73
CA ILE A 268 12.86 5.49 17.99
C ILE A 268 13.19 7.00 18.06
N ALA A 269 14.42 7.38 17.66
CA ALA A 269 14.86 8.78 17.64
C ALA A 269 14.03 9.62 16.66
N LEU A 270 13.76 9.10 15.46
CA LEU A 270 12.92 9.76 14.48
C LEU A 270 11.47 9.90 14.96
N HIS A 271 10.89 8.86 15.55
CA HIS A 271 9.54 8.94 16.13
C HIS A 271 9.47 9.95 17.26
N GLN A 272 10.48 10.01 18.13
CA GLN A 272 10.57 11.02 19.20
C GLN A 272 10.65 12.44 18.64
N ALA A 273 11.33 12.62 17.49
CA ALA A 273 11.43 13.89 16.79
C ALA A 273 10.18 14.25 15.95
N GLY A 274 9.11 13.42 15.97
CA GLY A 274 7.86 13.66 15.25
C GLY A 274 7.76 13.05 13.85
N PHE A 275 8.71 12.18 13.47
CA PHE A 275 8.67 11.43 12.21
C PHE A 275 8.05 10.04 12.45
N ASP A 276 6.72 10.01 12.60
CA ASP A 276 5.92 8.82 12.89
C ASP A 276 5.86 7.79 11.74
N ASN A 277 6.51 8.09 10.61
CA ASN A 277 6.61 7.27 9.41
C ASN A 277 7.96 6.52 9.29
N ALA A 278 8.76 6.45 10.34
CA ALA A 278 10.04 5.74 10.33
C ALA A 278 9.86 4.25 10.65
N VAL A 279 10.55 3.39 9.88
CA VAL A 279 10.59 1.93 10.05
C VAL A 279 12.02 1.41 9.84
N ALA A 280 12.33 0.20 10.35
CA ALA A 280 13.62 -0.43 10.10
C ALA A 280 13.50 -1.92 9.83
N SER A 281 14.45 -2.48 9.08
CA SER A 281 14.65 -3.92 8.99
C SER A 281 15.20 -4.49 10.31
N LEU A 282 15.02 -5.81 10.52
CA LEU A 282 15.27 -6.46 11.80
C LEU A 282 16.65 -7.17 11.81
N GLY A 283 17.72 -6.42 11.52
CA GLY A 283 19.08 -6.95 11.47
C GLY A 283 19.32 -7.85 10.25
N THR A 284 18.53 -7.67 9.21
CA THR A 284 18.68 -8.33 7.90
C THR A 284 18.68 -7.28 6.79
N ALA A 285 19.26 -7.60 5.64
CA ALA A 285 19.09 -6.75 4.45
C ALA A 285 17.61 -6.68 4.07
N LEU A 286 17.21 -5.61 3.38
CA LEU A 286 15.87 -5.49 2.81
C LEU A 286 15.57 -6.69 1.88
N THR A 287 14.40 -7.28 2.02
CA THR A 287 13.94 -8.42 1.22
C THR A 287 12.78 -8.02 0.31
N SER A 288 12.44 -8.87 -0.68
CA SER A 288 11.23 -8.71 -1.49
C SER A 288 9.95 -8.78 -0.63
N GLY A 289 9.97 -9.55 0.48
CA GLY A 289 8.88 -9.59 1.45
C GLY A 289 8.67 -8.24 2.15
N HIS A 290 9.77 -7.58 2.56
CA HIS A 290 9.71 -6.22 3.10
C HIS A 290 9.21 -5.20 2.07
N ALA A 291 9.67 -5.28 0.82
CA ALA A 291 9.24 -4.38 -0.23
C ALA A 291 7.74 -4.53 -0.53
N SER A 292 7.24 -5.77 -0.62
CA SER A 292 5.81 -6.07 -0.78
C SER A 292 4.98 -5.57 0.41
N LEU A 293 5.53 -5.66 1.63
CA LEU A 293 4.89 -5.13 2.82
C LEU A 293 4.84 -3.60 2.78
N LEU A 294 5.95 -2.91 2.46
CA LEU A 294 6.01 -1.45 2.34
C LEU A 294 5.05 -0.93 1.27
N LYS A 295 4.92 -1.65 0.14
CA LYS A 295 4.03 -1.27 -0.97
C LYS A 295 2.56 -1.17 -0.56
N ARG A 296 2.12 -1.93 0.44
CA ARG A 296 0.76 -1.86 0.99
C ARG A 296 0.48 -0.52 1.70
N TYR A 297 1.53 0.19 2.13
CA TYR A 297 1.40 1.40 2.96
C TYR A 297 1.86 2.67 2.27
N THR A 298 2.69 2.56 1.23
CA THR A 298 3.22 3.73 0.51
C THR A 298 3.68 3.39 -0.89
N ASN A 299 3.68 4.41 -1.76
CA ASN A 299 4.35 4.37 -3.06
C ASN A 299 5.72 5.05 -3.04
N GLU A 300 6.14 5.66 -1.92
CA GLU A 300 7.42 6.34 -1.78
C GLU A 300 8.16 5.88 -0.51
N VAL A 301 9.43 5.47 -0.66
CA VAL A 301 10.33 5.13 0.44
C VAL A 301 11.58 5.98 0.38
N TYR A 302 11.93 6.61 1.49
CA TYR A 302 13.15 7.38 1.64
C TYR A 302 14.15 6.59 2.49
N LEU A 303 15.25 6.18 1.87
CA LEU A 303 16.33 5.46 2.56
C LEU A 303 17.11 6.44 3.42
N THR A 304 17.19 6.17 4.71
CA THR A 304 17.96 6.91 5.69
C THR A 304 18.90 5.96 6.44
N TYR A 305 19.74 5.30 5.67
CA TYR A 305 20.74 4.34 6.13
C TYR A 305 22.02 5.05 6.60
N ASP A 306 22.87 4.34 7.35
CA ASP A 306 24.14 4.88 7.83
C ASP A 306 24.95 5.52 6.68
N SER A 307 25.61 6.63 6.96
CA SER A 307 26.39 7.39 5.97
C SER A 307 27.73 6.73 5.62
N ASP A 308 28.06 5.59 6.23
CA ASP A 308 29.26 4.81 6.01
C ASP A 308 29.18 3.92 4.76
N GLY A 309 30.28 3.24 4.43
CA GLY A 309 30.35 2.38 3.25
C GLY A 309 29.42 1.15 3.31
N ALA A 310 29.06 0.68 4.51
CA ALA A 310 28.13 -0.43 4.70
C ALA A 310 26.70 0.00 4.40
N GLY A 311 26.26 1.16 4.93
CA GLY A 311 24.96 1.73 4.66
C GLY A 311 24.76 2.12 3.21
N VAL A 312 25.79 2.70 2.56
CA VAL A 312 25.77 2.96 1.10
C VAL A 312 25.55 1.67 0.30
N LYS A 313 26.25 0.58 0.63
CA LYS A 313 26.05 -0.73 -0.02
C LYS A 313 24.66 -1.30 0.25
N ALA A 314 24.13 -1.10 1.46
CA ALA A 314 22.77 -1.51 1.81
C ALA A 314 21.73 -0.73 0.98
N ALA A 315 21.88 0.59 0.83
CA ALA A 315 21.01 1.41 -0.02
C ALA A 315 21.04 0.98 -1.49
N LEU A 316 22.24 0.73 -2.05
CA LEU A 316 22.37 0.22 -3.43
C LEU A 316 21.69 -1.13 -3.66
N ARG A 317 21.62 -2.00 -2.64
CA ARG A 317 20.88 -3.28 -2.70
C ARG A 317 19.38 -3.10 -2.54
N ALA A 318 18.94 -2.15 -1.71
CA ALA A 318 17.54 -1.90 -1.43
C ALA A 318 16.80 -1.27 -2.64
N ILE A 319 17.44 -0.36 -3.37
CA ILE A 319 16.85 0.38 -4.50
C ILE A 319 16.22 -0.55 -5.55
N PRO A 320 16.90 -1.56 -6.13
CA PRO A 320 16.30 -2.42 -7.13
C PRO A 320 15.11 -3.24 -6.57
N ILE A 321 15.20 -3.71 -5.32
CA ILE A 321 14.13 -4.49 -4.67
C ILE A 321 12.86 -3.64 -4.51
N LEU A 322 12.99 -2.37 -4.11
CA LEU A 322 11.87 -1.44 -4.01
C LEU A 322 11.29 -1.09 -5.39
N LYS A 323 12.15 -0.93 -6.38
CA LYS A 323 11.73 -0.65 -7.76
C LYS A 323 10.92 -1.80 -8.37
N GLU A 324 11.26 -3.06 -8.09
CA GLU A 324 10.54 -4.26 -8.58
C GLU A 324 9.06 -4.27 -8.18
N VAL A 325 8.72 -3.72 -7.01
CA VAL A 325 7.33 -3.60 -6.55
C VAL A 325 6.70 -2.23 -6.87
N GLY A 326 7.36 -1.40 -7.68
CA GLY A 326 6.86 -0.10 -8.10
C GLY A 326 6.87 0.96 -7.00
N ILE A 327 7.83 0.91 -6.07
CA ILE A 327 8.06 1.95 -5.06
C ILE A 327 9.09 2.95 -5.57
N THR A 328 8.71 4.23 -5.57
CA THR A 328 9.64 5.34 -5.82
C THR A 328 10.59 5.50 -4.64
N THR A 329 11.90 5.48 -4.89
CA THR A 329 12.90 5.53 -3.83
C THR A 329 13.75 6.79 -3.92
N LYS A 330 13.95 7.45 -2.77
CA LYS A 330 14.91 8.55 -2.60
C LYS A 330 15.88 8.21 -1.47
N VAL A 331 17.03 8.89 -1.44
CA VAL A 331 18.07 8.68 -0.44
C VAL A 331 18.34 9.99 0.30
N ILE A 332 18.27 9.95 1.62
CA ILE A 332 18.55 11.11 2.48
C ILE A 332 20.05 11.14 2.77
N ASN A 333 20.69 12.26 2.49
CA ASN A 333 22.09 12.48 2.83
C ASN A 333 22.20 13.12 4.23
N MET A 334 22.73 12.37 5.19
CA MET A 334 22.90 12.84 6.56
C MET A 334 24.32 13.35 6.87
N ARG A 335 25.25 13.29 5.91
CA ARG A 335 26.62 13.72 6.17
C ARG A 335 26.67 15.15 6.72
N PRO A 336 27.57 15.45 7.68
CA PRO A 336 28.68 14.61 8.17
C PRO A 336 28.29 13.59 9.26
N TYR A 337 27.04 13.52 9.68
CA TYR A 337 26.56 12.63 10.73
C TYR A 337 26.45 11.19 10.22
N LYS A 338 26.60 10.24 11.14
CA LYS A 338 26.66 8.82 10.81
C LYS A 338 25.27 8.26 10.48
N ASP A 339 24.33 8.48 11.37
CA ASP A 339 22.99 7.88 11.37
C ASP A 339 21.90 8.90 11.75
N PRO A 340 20.61 8.58 11.59
CA PRO A 340 19.51 9.46 11.98
C PRO A 340 19.50 9.84 13.47
N ASP A 341 19.86 8.94 14.38
CA ASP A 341 19.90 9.21 15.83
C ASP A 341 20.91 10.32 16.13
N GLU A 342 22.13 10.22 15.58
CA GLU A 342 23.16 11.24 15.73
C GLU A 342 22.75 12.57 15.08
N PHE A 343 22.17 12.52 13.88
CA PHE A 343 21.73 13.72 13.17
C PHE A 343 20.66 14.51 13.94
N ILE A 344 19.61 13.81 14.41
CA ILE A 344 18.50 14.44 15.16
C ILE A 344 19.00 15.08 16.45
N LYS A 345 19.92 14.43 17.17
CA LYS A 345 20.52 14.99 18.39
C LYS A 345 21.33 16.26 18.12
N ALA A 346 22.07 16.29 17.02
CA ALA A 346 22.94 17.40 16.68
C ALA A 346 22.17 18.60 16.13
N LEU A 347 21.21 18.40 15.24
CA LEU A 347 20.59 19.47 14.44
C LEU A 347 19.07 19.58 14.62
N GLY A 348 18.42 18.59 15.22
CA GLY A 348 17.00 18.59 15.50
C GLY A 348 16.10 18.25 14.29
N ALA A 349 14.79 18.24 14.56
CA ALA A 349 13.77 17.80 13.61
C ALA A 349 13.63 18.71 12.37
N GLN A 350 13.80 20.03 12.56
CA GLN A 350 13.62 21.00 11.46
C GLN A 350 14.66 20.80 10.36
N GLU A 351 15.93 20.61 10.73
CA GLU A 351 17.00 20.38 9.76
C GLU A 351 16.85 19.01 9.07
N TYR A 352 16.35 18.00 9.80
CA TYR A 352 16.08 16.70 9.20
C TYR A 352 14.93 16.79 8.17
N GLU A 353 13.89 17.59 8.42
CA GLU A 353 12.81 17.87 7.44
C GLU A 353 13.38 18.52 6.16
N GLU A 354 14.36 19.43 6.29
CA GLU A 354 15.06 20.02 5.13
C GLU A 354 15.88 18.96 4.36
N ARG A 355 16.47 17.96 5.05
CA ARG A 355 17.13 16.82 4.40
C ARG A 355 16.13 15.93 3.65
N ILE A 356 14.94 15.70 4.21
CA ILE A 356 13.86 14.98 3.52
C ILE A 356 13.48 15.69 2.22
N LYS A 357 13.27 17.02 2.26
CA LYS A 357 12.93 17.81 1.07
C LYS A 357 14.01 17.75 -0.02
N LYS A 358 15.28 17.66 0.39
CA LYS A 358 16.46 17.58 -0.50
C LYS A 358 16.90 16.15 -0.79
N ALA A 359 16.07 15.14 -0.45
CA ALA A 359 16.42 13.75 -0.67
C ALA A 359 16.69 13.46 -2.15
N GLU A 360 17.81 12.82 -2.41
CA GLU A 360 18.33 12.54 -3.74
C GLU A 360 17.53 11.40 -4.40
N ASN A 361 17.18 11.55 -5.68
CA ASN A 361 16.59 10.47 -6.46
C ASN A 361 17.51 9.24 -6.47
N SER A 362 16.95 8.05 -6.34
CA SER A 362 17.71 6.81 -6.20
C SER A 362 18.63 6.51 -7.41
N PHE A 363 18.22 6.87 -8.61
CA PHE A 363 19.03 6.70 -9.80
C PHE A 363 20.24 7.67 -9.78
N MET A 364 20.00 8.94 -9.46
CA MET A 364 21.07 9.94 -9.36
C MET A 364 22.05 9.58 -8.24
N PHE A 365 21.56 9.09 -7.10
CA PHE A 365 22.39 8.53 -6.04
C PHE A 365 23.31 7.41 -6.55
N GLN A 366 22.77 6.45 -7.32
CA GLN A 366 23.59 5.36 -7.88
C GLN A 366 24.67 5.88 -8.81
N ILE A 367 24.36 6.87 -9.66
CA ILE A 367 25.36 7.48 -10.57
C ILE A 367 26.45 8.20 -9.76
N ARG A 368 26.08 8.97 -8.74
CA ARG A 368 27.03 9.68 -7.87
C ARG A 368 27.95 8.71 -7.13
N ILE A 369 27.43 7.63 -6.59
CA ILE A 369 28.28 6.61 -5.94
C ILE A 369 29.19 5.92 -6.94
N MET A 370 28.69 5.63 -8.15
CA MET A 370 29.48 5.04 -9.22
C MET A 370 30.64 5.95 -9.65
N GLN A 371 30.42 7.27 -9.72
CA GLN A 371 31.44 8.26 -10.08
C GLN A 371 32.69 8.19 -9.19
N ALA A 372 32.51 7.88 -7.89
CA ALA A 372 33.62 7.81 -6.94
C ALA A 372 34.67 6.73 -7.30
N GLY A 373 34.36 5.81 -8.21
CA GLY A 373 35.25 4.79 -8.72
C GLY A 373 36.03 5.20 -9.99
N TYR A 374 35.83 6.42 -10.48
CA TYR A 374 36.43 6.90 -11.73
C TYR A 374 37.23 8.20 -11.50
N ASP A 375 38.37 8.30 -12.20
CA ASP A 375 39.11 9.55 -12.28
C ASP A 375 38.47 10.45 -13.36
N MET A 376 37.84 11.54 -12.91
CA MET A 376 37.12 12.44 -13.81
C MET A 376 38.02 13.42 -14.55
N ASP A 377 39.28 13.52 -14.17
CA ASP A 377 40.28 14.32 -14.86
C ASP A 377 40.98 13.52 -15.98
N ASP A 378 40.99 12.18 -15.88
CA ASP A 378 41.49 11.30 -16.94
C ASP A 378 40.41 11.06 -18.02
N PRO A 379 40.67 11.40 -19.32
CA PRO A 379 39.73 11.25 -20.42
C PRO A 379 39.26 9.81 -20.66
N GLU A 380 40.11 8.81 -20.45
CA GLU A 380 39.73 7.38 -20.64
C GLU A 380 38.78 6.92 -19.54
N SER A 381 39.10 7.21 -18.29
CA SER A 381 38.29 6.92 -17.11
C SER A 381 36.94 7.63 -17.19
N LYS A 382 36.92 8.90 -17.57
CA LYS A 382 35.71 9.68 -17.79
C LYS A 382 34.82 9.09 -18.89
N THR A 383 35.41 8.63 -19.98
CA THR A 383 34.68 7.95 -21.07
C THR A 383 34.10 6.64 -20.60
N ALA A 384 34.85 5.86 -19.81
CA ALA A 384 34.35 4.62 -19.20
C ALA A 384 33.13 4.89 -18.27
N PHE A 385 33.20 5.93 -17.45
CA PHE A 385 32.08 6.37 -16.60
C PHE A 385 30.84 6.73 -17.43
N TYR A 386 30.99 7.50 -18.51
CA TYR A 386 29.85 7.84 -19.39
C TYR A 386 29.22 6.62 -20.07
N ASN A 387 30.05 5.64 -20.43
CA ASN A 387 29.54 4.36 -20.96
C ASN A 387 28.71 3.59 -19.91
N GLU A 388 29.13 3.57 -18.65
CA GLU A 388 28.36 2.94 -17.59
C GLU A 388 27.04 3.68 -17.31
N ILE A 389 27.03 5.02 -17.34
CA ILE A 389 25.80 5.83 -17.29
C ILE A 389 24.84 5.41 -18.41
N ALA A 390 25.33 5.35 -19.66
CA ALA A 390 24.50 4.98 -20.80
C ALA A 390 23.90 3.58 -20.65
N LYS A 391 24.65 2.61 -20.14
CA LYS A 391 24.13 1.26 -19.83
C LYS A 391 23.01 1.31 -18.79
N LYS A 392 23.16 2.10 -17.72
CA LYS A 392 22.12 2.25 -16.70
C LYS A 392 20.86 2.92 -17.24
N LEU A 393 21.01 3.93 -18.11
CA LEU A 393 19.87 4.59 -18.78
C LEU A 393 19.08 3.65 -19.68
N LEU A 394 19.72 2.64 -20.28
CA LEU A 394 19.02 1.59 -21.04
C LEU A 394 18.10 0.70 -20.19
N GLY A 395 18.28 0.68 -18.88
CA GLY A 395 17.38 -0.04 -17.96
C GLY A 395 15.99 0.60 -17.80
N PHE A 396 15.78 1.82 -18.35
CA PHE A 396 14.46 2.43 -18.43
C PHE A 396 13.77 2.00 -19.73
N THR A 397 12.68 1.26 -19.61
CA THR A 397 11.91 0.75 -20.76
C THR A 397 11.09 1.85 -21.43
N GLU A 398 10.50 2.75 -20.63
CA GLU A 398 9.70 3.87 -21.11
C GLU A 398 10.59 4.97 -21.72
N GLU A 399 10.29 5.37 -22.95
CA GLU A 399 11.09 6.37 -23.68
C GLU A 399 11.09 7.74 -22.99
N LEU A 400 9.93 8.17 -22.49
CA LEU A 400 9.80 9.47 -21.81
C LEU A 400 10.59 9.49 -20.49
N GLU A 401 10.49 8.42 -19.70
CA GLU A 401 11.23 8.27 -18.46
C GLU A 401 12.74 8.29 -18.74
N ARG A 402 13.21 7.48 -19.68
CA ARG A 402 14.62 7.47 -20.11
C ARG A 402 15.10 8.83 -20.57
N THR A 403 14.29 9.58 -21.32
CA THR A 403 14.61 10.94 -21.78
C THR A 403 14.77 11.88 -20.60
N ASN A 404 13.87 11.85 -19.62
CA ASN A 404 13.93 12.69 -18.43
C ASN A 404 15.20 12.43 -17.61
N TYR A 405 15.54 11.15 -17.39
CA TYR A 405 16.77 10.78 -16.69
C TYR A 405 18.02 11.13 -17.49
N THR A 406 17.99 10.99 -18.82
CA THR A 406 19.11 11.44 -19.70
C THR A 406 19.35 12.94 -19.57
N GLN A 407 18.28 13.75 -19.52
CA GLN A 407 18.37 15.20 -19.31
C GLN A 407 18.92 15.54 -17.91
N ALA A 408 18.45 14.84 -16.86
CA ALA A 408 18.91 15.06 -15.50
C ALA A 408 20.42 14.78 -15.36
N VAL A 409 20.88 13.64 -15.89
CA VAL A 409 22.31 13.27 -15.92
C VAL A 409 23.14 14.25 -16.75
N SER A 410 22.65 14.65 -17.92
CA SER A 410 23.29 15.64 -18.79
C SER A 410 23.59 16.94 -18.06
N ARG A 411 22.62 17.44 -17.28
CA ARG A 411 22.80 18.68 -16.47
C ARG A 411 23.78 18.49 -15.32
N GLU A 412 23.62 17.41 -14.55
CA GLU A 412 24.42 17.17 -13.34
C GLU A 412 25.90 16.95 -13.65
N TYR A 413 26.20 16.22 -14.72
CA TYR A 413 27.56 15.84 -15.09
C TYR A 413 28.13 16.67 -16.24
N SER A 414 27.45 17.74 -16.65
CA SER A 414 27.85 18.63 -17.75
C SER A 414 28.21 17.89 -19.04
N ILE A 415 27.39 16.84 -19.36
CA ILE A 415 27.51 16.07 -20.59
C ILE A 415 26.53 16.68 -21.62
N PRO A 416 26.98 17.04 -22.86
CA PRO A 416 26.02 17.48 -23.87
C PRO A 416 24.92 16.45 -24.09
N TYR A 417 23.67 16.90 -24.02
CA TYR A 417 22.49 16.00 -24.07
C TYR A 417 22.48 15.13 -25.34
N ASP A 418 22.78 15.75 -26.49
CA ASP A 418 22.78 15.02 -27.76
C ASP A 418 23.85 13.94 -27.83
N ASP A 419 25.01 14.16 -27.21
CA ASP A 419 26.10 13.18 -27.20
C ASP A 419 25.76 12.01 -26.27
N LEU A 420 25.20 12.28 -25.06
CA LEU A 420 24.74 11.23 -24.17
C LEU A 420 23.59 10.42 -24.81
N ARG A 421 22.63 11.09 -25.46
CA ARG A 421 21.54 10.46 -26.20
C ARG A 421 22.05 9.57 -27.34
N LYS A 422 23.01 10.04 -28.14
CA LYS A 422 23.64 9.24 -29.20
C LYS A 422 24.33 8.01 -28.64
N LEU A 423 25.06 8.17 -27.52
CA LEU A 423 25.73 7.06 -26.84
C LEU A 423 24.73 6.00 -26.38
N VAL A 424 23.63 6.40 -25.70
CA VAL A 424 22.54 5.51 -25.27
C VAL A 424 21.94 4.78 -26.46
N ASN A 425 21.62 5.50 -27.55
CA ASN A 425 21.03 4.91 -28.74
C ASN A 425 21.99 3.93 -29.45
N SER A 426 23.28 4.27 -29.53
CA SER A 426 24.28 3.38 -30.15
C SER A 426 24.45 2.08 -29.38
N MET A 427 24.38 2.12 -28.04
CA MET A 427 24.44 0.94 -27.19
C MET A 427 23.15 0.10 -27.29
N ALA A 428 21.99 0.74 -27.40
CA ALA A 428 20.71 0.05 -27.64
C ALA A 428 20.74 -0.77 -28.95
N MET A 429 21.31 -0.20 -30.01
CA MET A 429 21.46 -0.88 -31.30
C MET A 429 22.45 -2.06 -31.21
N LYS A 430 23.59 -1.89 -30.55
CA LYS A 430 24.60 -2.97 -30.37
C LYS A 430 24.09 -4.10 -29.48
N GLY A 431 23.23 -3.79 -28.52
CA GLY A 431 22.63 -4.79 -27.59
C GLY A 431 21.43 -5.55 -28.17
N GLY A 432 21.00 -5.28 -29.40
CA GLY A 432 19.81 -5.92 -30.01
C GLY A 432 18.47 -5.50 -29.41
N ILE A 433 18.44 -4.45 -28.58
CA ILE A 433 17.26 -4.00 -27.80
C ILE A 433 16.32 -3.12 -28.64
N VAL A 434 16.80 -2.54 -29.74
CA VAL A 434 15.98 -1.67 -30.61
C VAL A 434 16.06 -2.12 -32.06
N LYS A 435 14.92 -2.55 -32.63
CA LYS A 435 14.73 -2.58 -34.08
C LYS A 435 14.63 -1.15 -34.59
N PRO A 436 15.22 -0.78 -35.77
CA PRO A 436 15.13 0.58 -36.27
C PRO A 436 13.67 0.95 -36.48
N GLN A 437 13.21 1.98 -35.78
CA GLN A 437 11.88 2.55 -36.04
C GLN A 437 11.90 3.28 -37.38
N THR A 438 11.21 2.71 -38.33
CA THR A 438 10.70 3.44 -39.49
C THR A 438 9.80 4.57 -39.00
N LYS A 439 10.05 5.79 -39.43
CA LYS A 439 9.24 6.98 -39.12
C LYS A 439 7.75 6.67 -39.30
N LEU A 440 7.04 6.48 -38.17
CA LEU A 440 5.58 6.42 -38.17
C LEU A 440 5.04 7.84 -38.28
N LYS A 441 4.35 8.07 -39.35
CA LYS A 441 3.54 9.27 -39.61
C LYS A 441 2.46 9.38 -38.54
N SER A 442 2.21 10.61 -38.09
CA SER A 442 1.16 11.07 -37.19
C SER A 442 -0.21 10.45 -37.46
N GLY A 443 -0.54 9.36 -36.78
CA GLY A 443 -1.88 8.73 -36.83
C GLY A 443 -2.37 8.29 -35.44
N ILE A 444 -1.60 8.51 -34.38
CA ILE A 444 -1.87 7.96 -33.03
C ILE A 444 -2.89 8.78 -32.24
N ASN A 445 -3.12 10.05 -32.60
CA ASN A 445 -4.00 10.93 -31.81
C ASN A 445 -5.52 10.72 -32.04
N GLU A 446 -5.94 9.98 -33.07
CA GLU A 446 -7.40 9.76 -33.31
C GLU A 446 -7.92 8.47 -32.66
N LYS A 447 -7.08 7.42 -32.50
CA LYS A 447 -7.52 6.18 -31.84
C LYS A 447 -7.69 6.36 -30.33
N ASN A 448 -6.72 6.97 -29.65
CA ASN A 448 -6.80 7.19 -28.19
C ASN A 448 -7.96 8.16 -27.81
N LYS A 449 -8.28 9.15 -28.65
CA LYS A 449 -9.45 10.01 -28.42
C LYS A 449 -10.79 9.29 -28.63
N LYS A 450 -10.86 8.27 -29.51
CA LYS A 450 -12.08 7.46 -29.70
C LYS A 450 -12.26 6.44 -28.58
N GLU A 451 -11.20 5.80 -28.11
CA GLU A 451 -11.24 4.87 -26.98
C GLU A 451 -11.61 5.59 -25.68
N ASP A 452 -11.04 6.75 -25.38
CA ASP A 452 -11.43 7.61 -24.25
C ASP A 452 -12.90 8.04 -24.31
N GLY A 453 -13.38 8.43 -25.49
CA GLY A 453 -14.78 8.85 -25.68
C GLY A 453 -15.79 7.72 -25.49
N MET A 454 -15.42 6.47 -25.78
CA MET A 454 -16.27 5.29 -25.60
C MET A 454 -16.37 4.87 -24.13
N LYS A 455 -15.23 4.82 -23.45
CA LYS A 455 -15.17 4.58 -22.01
C LYS A 455 -16.00 5.62 -21.24
N GLN A 456 -15.90 6.88 -21.65
CA GLN A 456 -16.69 7.97 -21.08
C GLN A 456 -18.21 7.80 -21.25
N SER A 457 -18.66 7.31 -22.42
CA SER A 457 -20.09 7.07 -22.67
C SER A 457 -20.65 5.94 -21.83
N GLN A 458 -19.94 4.83 -21.68
CA GLN A 458 -20.32 3.72 -20.82
C GLN A 458 -20.39 4.15 -19.35
N LYS A 459 -19.38 4.91 -18.90
CA LYS A 459 -19.34 5.50 -17.56
C LYS A 459 -20.56 6.39 -17.31
N LEU A 460 -20.86 7.29 -18.22
CA LEU A 460 -21.95 8.26 -18.10
C LEU A 460 -23.31 7.55 -17.98
N LEU A 461 -23.57 6.53 -18.80
CA LEU A 461 -24.82 5.78 -18.74
C LEU A 461 -24.98 5.04 -17.41
N LEU A 462 -23.94 4.37 -16.91
CA LEU A 462 -23.99 3.69 -15.60
C LEU A 462 -24.26 4.68 -14.47
N THR A 463 -23.62 5.86 -14.50
CA THR A 463 -23.89 6.91 -13.51
C THR A 463 -25.35 7.34 -13.53
N TRP A 464 -25.94 7.57 -14.71
CA TRP A 464 -27.35 7.96 -14.81
C TRP A 464 -28.32 6.90 -14.33
N LEU A 465 -28.12 5.62 -14.70
CA LEU A 465 -28.95 4.49 -14.26
C LEU A 465 -28.98 4.31 -12.74
N ILE A 466 -27.88 4.65 -12.07
CA ILE A 466 -27.78 4.56 -10.62
C ILE A 466 -28.40 5.78 -9.93
N GLU A 467 -28.32 6.96 -10.55
CA GLU A 467 -28.94 8.16 -10.00
C GLU A 467 -30.46 8.20 -10.17
N ASP A 468 -30.95 7.66 -11.29
CA ASP A 468 -32.38 7.64 -11.61
C ASP A 468 -32.81 6.25 -12.13
N ASN A 469 -33.29 5.42 -11.23
CA ASN A 469 -33.76 4.07 -11.57
C ASN A 469 -34.93 4.05 -12.58
N SER A 470 -35.67 5.15 -12.74
CA SER A 470 -36.75 5.23 -13.74
C SER A 470 -36.26 5.17 -15.18
N LEU A 471 -34.98 5.41 -15.39
CA LEU A 471 -34.36 5.33 -16.71
C LEU A 471 -34.31 3.88 -17.24
N PHE A 472 -34.29 2.86 -16.38
CA PHE A 472 -34.30 1.46 -16.83
C PHE A 472 -35.55 1.14 -17.66
N ASP A 473 -36.72 1.61 -17.25
CA ASP A 473 -37.96 1.39 -18.00
C ASP A 473 -37.93 2.08 -19.36
N ARG A 474 -37.23 3.23 -19.44
CA ARG A 474 -37.11 4.02 -20.69
C ARG A 474 -36.11 3.42 -21.69
N ILE A 475 -35.10 2.69 -21.20
CA ILE A 475 -34.08 2.08 -22.05
C ILE A 475 -34.32 0.59 -22.30
N LYS A 476 -35.38 0.03 -21.72
CA LYS A 476 -35.74 -1.38 -21.84
C LYS A 476 -35.85 -1.80 -23.30
N GLY A 477 -35.11 -2.86 -23.68
CA GLY A 477 -35.05 -3.35 -25.05
C GLY A 477 -34.11 -2.58 -25.99
N SER A 478 -33.58 -1.42 -25.58
CA SER A 478 -32.65 -0.63 -26.40
C SER A 478 -31.19 -0.94 -26.11
N ILE A 479 -30.86 -1.28 -24.86
CA ILE A 479 -29.50 -1.59 -24.41
C ILE A 479 -29.54 -2.65 -23.32
N SER A 480 -28.49 -3.46 -23.26
CA SER A 480 -28.29 -4.51 -22.24
C SER A 480 -26.87 -4.43 -21.66
N ALA A 481 -26.60 -5.21 -20.62
CA ALA A 481 -25.27 -5.32 -20.03
C ALA A 481 -24.20 -5.77 -21.05
N ASP A 482 -24.60 -6.58 -22.03
CA ASP A 482 -23.69 -7.10 -23.07
C ASP A 482 -23.23 -6.03 -24.09
N ASP A 483 -23.83 -4.85 -24.06
CA ASP A 483 -23.42 -3.71 -24.88
C ASP A 483 -22.23 -2.92 -24.29
N PHE A 484 -21.85 -3.21 -23.04
CA PHE A 484 -20.69 -2.61 -22.39
C PHE A 484 -19.43 -3.40 -22.76
N THR A 485 -18.53 -2.80 -23.51
CA THR A 485 -17.35 -3.47 -24.09
C THR A 485 -16.10 -3.41 -23.22
N GLU A 486 -16.05 -2.49 -22.25
CA GLU A 486 -15.00 -2.42 -21.25
C GLU A 486 -15.24 -3.47 -20.15
N GLU A 487 -14.26 -4.31 -19.87
CA GLU A 487 -14.41 -5.46 -18.96
C GLU A 487 -14.96 -5.09 -17.58
N LEU A 488 -14.40 -4.03 -16.97
CA LEU A 488 -14.86 -3.55 -15.67
C LEU A 488 -16.31 -3.06 -15.74
N TYR A 489 -16.64 -2.24 -16.76
CA TYR A 489 -17.97 -1.68 -16.88
C TYR A 489 -19.01 -2.72 -17.30
N HIS A 490 -18.61 -3.77 -18.01
CA HIS A 490 -19.47 -4.91 -18.32
C HIS A 490 -19.87 -5.67 -17.04
N LYS A 491 -18.90 -5.93 -16.13
CA LYS A 491 -19.17 -6.55 -14.83
C LYS A 491 -20.13 -5.68 -13.99
N VAL A 492 -19.87 -4.38 -13.94
CA VAL A 492 -20.75 -3.43 -13.25
C VAL A 492 -22.14 -3.38 -13.88
N ALA A 493 -22.23 -3.30 -15.20
CA ALA A 493 -23.52 -3.28 -15.90
C ALA A 493 -24.34 -4.53 -15.62
N LYS A 494 -23.74 -5.72 -15.69
CA LYS A 494 -24.44 -6.98 -15.36
C LYS A 494 -25.10 -6.93 -14.00
N GLU A 495 -24.38 -6.46 -13.00
CA GLU A 495 -24.91 -6.39 -11.64
C GLU A 495 -26.00 -5.30 -11.51
N VAL A 496 -25.76 -4.13 -12.11
CA VAL A 496 -26.74 -3.02 -12.12
C VAL A 496 -28.07 -3.45 -12.75
N PHE A 497 -28.02 -4.10 -13.92
CA PHE A 497 -29.22 -4.60 -14.58
C PHE A 497 -29.89 -5.74 -13.80
N SER A 498 -29.14 -6.71 -13.28
CA SER A 498 -29.63 -7.82 -12.50
C SER A 498 -30.32 -7.37 -11.21
N GLN A 499 -29.73 -6.41 -10.48
CA GLN A 499 -30.35 -5.86 -9.27
C GLN A 499 -31.66 -5.14 -9.60
N TYR A 500 -31.69 -4.34 -10.67
CA TYR A 500 -32.91 -3.66 -11.06
C TYR A 500 -34.02 -4.62 -11.48
N GLU A 501 -33.72 -5.67 -12.25
CA GLU A 501 -34.70 -6.69 -12.63
C GLU A 501 -35.30 -7.43 -11.43
N THR A 502 -34.51 -7.61 -10.37
CA THR A 502 -34.92 -8.38 -9.19
C THR A 502 -35.65 -7.53 -8.15
N THR A 503 -35.15 -6.32 -7.89
CA THR A 503 -35.57 -5.48 -6.75
C THR A 503 -36.12 -4.11 -7.14
N HIS A 504 -36.06 -3.74 -8.42
CA HIS A 504 -36.36 -2.39 -8.95
C HIS A 504 -35.52 -1.28 -8.31
N THR A 505 -34.42 -1.63 -7.64
CA THR A 505 -33.47 -0.70 -7.02
C THR A 505 -32.05 -1.17 -7.23
N VAL A 506 -31.11 -0.24 -7.33
CA VAL A 506 -29.69 -0.54 -7.44
C VAL A 506 -29.00 -0.16 -6.13
N ASN A 507 -28.20 -1.07 -5.57
CA ASN A 507 -27.39 -0.86 -4.38
C ASN A 507 -25.90 -0.68 -4.75
N PRO A 508 -25.41 0.57 -4.86
CA PRO A 508 -24.03 0.84 -5.29
C PRO A 508 -22.97 0.24 -4.35
N ALA A 509 -23.22 0.27 -3.04
CA ALA A 509 -22.27 -0.23 -2.05
C ALA A 509 -22.06 -1.75 -2.15
N ARG A 510 -23.12 -2.51 -2.51
CA ARG A 510 -23.02 -3.94 -2.77
C ARG A 510 -22.18 -4.22 -4.03
N ILE A 511 -22.36 -3.42 -5.08
CA ILE A 511 -21.58 -3.57 -6.33
C ILE A 511 -20.09 -3.36 -6.07
N VAL A 512 -19.70 -2.33 -5.30
CA VAL A 512 -18.29 -2.10 -4.94
C VAL A 512 -17.71 -3.28 -4.17
N SER A 513 -18.50 -3.96 -3.31
CA SER A 513 -18.02 -5.13 -2.53
C SER A 513 -17.63 -6.33 -3.40
N MET A 514 -18.08 -6.42 -4.64
CA MET A 514 -17.76 -7.53 -5.56
C MET A 514 -16.34 -7.47 -6.11
N PHE A 515 -15.69 -6.32 -6.04
CA PHE A 515 -14.34 -6.10 -6.53
C PHE A 515 -13.34 -6.25 -5.38
N THR A 516 -12.25 -6.98 -5.61
CA THR A 516 -11.18 -7.21 -4.63
C THR A 516 -9.95 -6.35 -4.87
N ASP A 517 -9.80 -5.81 -6.08
CA ASP A 517 -8.71 -4.91 -6.45
C ASP A 517 -9.05 -3.46 -6.06
N GLU A 518 -8.11 -2.76 -5.43
CA GLU A 518 -8.31 -1.41 -4.93
C GLU A 518 -8.53 -0.36 -6.03
N ASP A 519 -7.88 -0.53 -7.17
CA ASP A 519 -8.02 0.40 -8.30
C ASP A 519 -9.36 0.19 -9.00
N GLU A 520 -9.83 -1.07 -9.13
CA GLU A 520 -11.19 -1.38 -9.60
C GLU A 520 -12.25 -0.82 -8.65
N GLN A 521 -12.12 -1.02 -7.34
CA GLN A 521 -13.03 -0.46 -6.32
C GLN A 521 -13.10 1.07 -6.40
N ARG A 522 -11.94 1.73 -6.57
CA ARG A 522 -11.86 3.20 -6.70
C ARG A 522 -12.55 3.69 -7.99
N GLU A 523 -12.32 3.01 -9.12
CA GLU A 523 -12.95 3.36 -10.39
C GLU A 523 -14.46 3.17 -10.33
N VAL A 524 -14.94 2.05 -9.78
CA VAL A 524 -16.38 1.76 -9.59
C VAL A 524 -17.02 2.75 -8.61
N ALA A 525 -16.37 3.08 -7.50
CA ALA A 525 -16.85 4.09 -6.57
C ALA A 525 -16.94 5.48 -7.23
N GLY A 526 -15.98 5.79 -8.12
CA GLY A 526 -15.99 7.01 -8.93
C GLY A 526 -17.18 7.10 -9.90
N LEU A 527 -17.63 5.97 -10.47
CA LEU A 527 -18.85 5.92 -11.30
C LEU A 527 -20.09 6.38 -10.53
N PHE A 528 -20.20 5.94 -9.27
CA PHE A 528 -21.38 6.17 -8.44
C PHE A 528 -21.42 7.54 -7.77
N ASN A 529 -20.31 8.27 -7.78
CA ASN A 529 -20.19 9.61 -7.19
C ASN A 529 -19.91 10.72 -8.21
N ALA A 530 -19.89 10.40 -9.52
CA ALA A 530 -19.72 11.41 -10.56
C ALA A 530 -20.93 12.37 -10.54
N THR A 531 -20.68 13.65 -10.27
CA THR A 531 -21.70 14.69 -10.36
C THR A 531 -21.83 15.11 -11.84
N ILE A 532 -23.03 14.97 -12.38
CA ILE A 532 -23.31 15.39 -13.75
C ILE A 532 -23.58 16.88 -13.76
N HIS A 533 -22.54 17.68 -13.98
CA HIS A 533 -22.62 19.15 -13.91
C HIS A 533 -23.04 19.86 -15.21
N GLN A 534 -23.51 19.17 -16.27
CA GLN A 534 -23.62 19.83 -17.58
C GLN A 534 -24.92 19.67 -18.37
N VAL A 535 -26.03 19.19 -17.79
CA VAL A 535 -27.31 19.16 -18.54
C VAL A 535 -28.44 19.80 -17.74
N GLU A 536 -28.64 21.11 -17.93
CA GLU A 536 -29.69 21.92 -17.27
C GLU A 536 -30.93 22.03 -18.18
N GLY A 537 -31.64 20.96 -18.45
CA GLY A 537 -32.92 20.99 -19.17
C GLY A 537 -33.52 19.60 -19.31
N LYS A 538 -34.84 19.44 -19.17
CA LYS A 538 -35.48 18.12 -19.34
C LYS A 538 -35.34 17.56 -20.77
N ASN A 539 -35.40 18.40 -21.79
CA ASN A 539 -35.23 18.00 -23.19
C ASN A 539 -33.77 17.66 -23.51
N ASP A 540 -32.81 18.42 -22.95
CA ASP A 540 -31.39 18.17 -23.16
C ASP A 540 -30.93 16.84 -22.57
N LYS A 541 -31.52 16.42 -21.41
CA LYS A 541 -31.24 15.12 -20.78
C LYS A 541 -31.73 13.94 -21.62
N ALA A 542 -32.91 14.03 -22.23
CA ALA A 542 -33.44 12.96 -23.06
C ALA A 542 -32.61 12.77 -24.34
N THR A 543 -32.20 13.85 -24.98
CA THR A 543 -31.34 13.85 -26.15
C THR A 543 -29.96 13.29 -25.83
N ALA A 544 -29.34 13.75 -24.72
CA ALA A 544 -28.03 13.25 -24.27
C ALA A 544 -28.06 11.75 -23.91
N LEU A 545 -29.14 11.27 -23.26
CA LEU A 545 -29.32 9.87 -22.95
C LEU A 545 -29.38 9.03 -24.24
N ARG A 546 -30.20 9.46 -25.21
CA ARG A 546 -30.34 8.78 -26.49
C ARG A 546 -29.02 8.73 -27.26
N GLU A 547 -28.32 9.86 -27.41
CA GLU A 547 -27.02 9.90 -28.06
C GLU A 547 -25.99 8.96 -27.39
N THR A 548 -26.01 8.91 -26.06
CA THR A 548 -25.14 8.02 -25.29
C THR A 548 -25.44 6.55 -25.56
N ILE A 549 -26.72 6.16 -25.58
CA ILE A 549 -27.17 4.79 -25.90
C ILE A 549 -26.77 4.42 -27.33
N VAL A 550 -27.07 5.29 -28.31
CA VAL A 550 -26.70 5.08 -29.71
C VAL A 550 -25.19 4.84 -29.88
N ARG A 551 -24.37 5.63 -29.17
CA ARG A 551 -22.91 5.49 -29.23
C ARG A 551 -22.43 4.18 -28.61
N ILE A 552 -22.98 3.77 -27.47
CA ILE A 552 -22.62 2.50 -26.80
C ILE A 552 -23.03 1.32 -27.70
N LYS A 553 -24.27 1.33 -28.22
CA LYS A 553 -24.79 0.27 -29.09
C LYS A 553 -23.99 0.13 -30.41
N GLN A 554 -23.68 1.24 -31.06
CA GLN A 554 -22.84 1.25 -32.25
C GLN A 554 -21.46 0.63 -32.00
N ASN A 555 -20.85 1.01 -30.85
CA ASN A 555 -19.54 0.47 -30.46
C ASN A 555 -19.60 -1.03 -30.16
N SER A 556 -20.65 -1.49 -29.46
CA SER A 556 -20.88 -2.89 -29.16
C SER A 556 -21.01 -3.72 -30.47
N ILE A 557 -21.79 -3.23 -31.43
CA ILE A 557 -21.95 -3.86 -32.75
C ILE A 557 -20.61 -3.94 -33.46
N ASP A 558 -19.85 -2.85 -33.52
CA ASP A 558 -18.55 -2.78 -34.19
C ASP A 558 -17.52 -3.72 -33.51
N TYR A 559 -17.51 -3.78 -32.18
CA TYR A 559 -16.65 -4.67 -31.41
C TYR A 559 -16.99 -6.14 -31.70
N ARG A 560 -18.25 -6.53 -31.57
CA ARG A 560 -18.71 -7.91 -31.83
C ARG A 560 -18.50 -8.32 -33.27
N SER A 561 -18.74 -7.43 -34.24
CA SER A 561 -18.52 -7.71 -35.66
C SER A 561 -17.05 -8.02 -35.99
N LYS A 562 -16.09 -7.41 -35.27
CA LYS A 562 -14.65 -7.66 -35.46
C LYS A 562 -14.17 -8.96 -34.83
N HIS A 563 -14.85 -9.45 -33.79
CA HIS A 563 -14.43 -10.63 -33.05
C HIS A 563 -15.31 -11.86 -33.33
N LEU A 564 -16.30 -11.75 -34.23
CA LEU A 564 -17.20 -12.83 -34.57
C LEU A 564 -16.48 -13.89 -35.40
N ALA A 565 -16.62 -15.16 -35.02
CA ALA A 565 -16.12 -16.25 -35.84
C ALA A 565 -16.99 -16.41 -37.13
N PRO A 566 -16.39 -16.69 -38.29
CA PRO A 566 -17.14 -16.82 -39.56
C PRO A 566 -18.24 -17.90 -39.54
N THR A 567 -18.20 -18.83 -38.60
CA THR A 567 -19.13 -19.94 -38.42
C THR A 567 -20.23 -19.67 -37.40
N ASP A 568 -20.20 -18.54 -36.69
CA ASP A 568 -21.16 -18.18 -35.66
C ASP A 568 -22.39 -17.49 -36.28
N THR A 569 -23.34 -18.32 -36.71
CA THR A 569 -24.60 -17.87 -37.34
C THR A 569 -25.53 -17.18 -36.33
N GLU A 570 -25.50 -17.59 -35.09
CA GLU A 570 -26.32 -16.99 -34.03
C GLU A 570 -25.82 -15.59 -33.64
N GLY A 571 -24.52 -15.42 -33.54
CA GLY A 571 -23.89 -14.11 -33.34
C GLY A 571 -24.13 -13.16 -34.50
N MET A 572 -24.14 -13.66 -35.76
CA MET A 572 -24.52 -12.86 -36.93
C MET A 572 -25.97 -12.38 -36.89
N MET A 573 -26.92 -13.24 -36.51
CA MET A 573 -28.32 -12.85 -36.34
C MET A 573 -28.51 -11.77 -35.28
N ARG A 574 -27.88 -11.91 -34.12
CA ARG A 574 -27.93 -10.89 -33.06
C ARG A 574 -27.38 -9.54 -33.52
N ILE A 575 -26.29 -9.52 -34.27
CA ILE A 575 -25.73 -8.28 -34.85
C ILE A 575 -26.70 -7.61 -35.84
N ILE A 576 -27.44 -8.40 -36.63
CA ILE A 576 -28.44 -7.88 -37.58
C ILE A 576 -29.62 -7.27 -36.82
N GLU A 577 -30.11 -7.94 -35.78
CA GLU A 577 -31.19 -7.43 -34.90
C GLU A 577 -30.77 -6.14 -34.23
N ASP A 578 -29.56 -6.09 -33.63
CA ASP A 578 -29.03 -4.90 -33.02
C ASP A 578 -28.87 -3.71 -33.98
N LYS A 579 -28.46 -3.95 -35.23
CA LYS A 579 -28.40 -2.92 -36.24
C LYS A 579 -29.78 -2.34 -36.59
N ARG A 580 -30.80 -3.19 -36.67
CA ARG A 580 -32.19 -2.73 -36.90
C ARG A 580 -32.69 -1.90 -35.69
N ALA A 581 -32.47 -2.37 -34.48
CA ALA A 581 -32.83 -1.62 -33.28
C ALA A 581 -32.11 -0.25 -33.19
N LEU A 582 -30.84 -0.19 -33.62
CA LEU A 582 -30.09 1.05 -33.70
C LEU A 582 -30.67 2.04 -34.74
N GLU A 583 -31.07 1.54 -35.93
CA GLU A 583 -31.74 2.35 -36.95
C GLU A 583 -33.09 2.90 -36.48
N GLU A 584 -33.85 2.14 -35.68
CA GLU A 584 -35.10 2.61 -35.10
C GLU A 584 -34.88 3.68 -34.04
N LEU A 585 -33.88 3.51 -33.18
CA LEU A 585 -33.48 4.49 -32.19
C LEU A 585 -33.03 5.84 -32.82
N GLN A 586 -32.42 5.79 -34.00
CA GLN A 586 -31.99 6.99 -34.72
C GLN A 586 -33.13 7.72 -35.45
N LYS A 587 -34.27 7.05 -35.73
CA LYS A 587 -35.41 7.59 -36.47
C LYS A 587 -36.46 8.26 -35.56
N ILE A 588 -36.40 8.12 -34.24
CA ILE A 588 -37.35 8.77 -33.33
C ILE A 588 -37.07 10.28 -33.34
N PRO A 589 -38.01 11.15 -33.79
CA PRO A 589 -37.82 12.61 -33.76
C PRO A 589 -37.71 13.13 -32.33
N GLU A 590 -37.07 14.29 -32.17
CA GLU A 590 -36.86 15.01 -30.90
C GLU A 590 -38.11 15.22 -30.05
#